data_643aeac5539bca5382acf5aa352023ec
#
_entry.id   643aeac5539bca5382acf5aa352023ec
#
_cell.length_a   1.000
_cell.length_b   1.000
_cell.length_c   1.000
_cell.angle_alpha   90.00
_cell.angle_beta   90.00
_cell.angle_gamma   90.00
#
_symmetry.space_group_name_H-M   'P 1'
#
loop_
_entity.id
_entity.type
_entity.pdbx_description
1 polymer ?
#
loop_
_entity_poly.entity_id
_entity_poly.type
_entity_poly.pdbx_seq_one_letter_code
_entity_poly.pdbx_strand_id
1 'polypeptide(L)'
;MKFLTQNEDVFELVLDEKVKLTHDTNRYRFKLPNKEDVLGLPVGKHLSLISVDNEGEEKSRSYTPVSTDANKGYVDFVIKVYKKNQHPDFPDGGFMSQKIDELNIGDSFKFKGPNGRLQYLGNGEFEIKQLKSQGGGIVRKQYKNIGMIAGGSGITPMIPIIRTILGNKDDSTQINLLFANKSEEDIILRDKLENRQKEFSHQYKYFYTISESNDDWTGYTGHINT
;
A
#
# COMPACT_ATOMS: atom_id res chain seq x y z
N MET A 1 0.94 20.27 -9.52
CA MET A 1 2.32 20.40 -9.00
C MET A 1 2.58 19.20 -8.08
N LYS A 2 3.84 18.82 -7.78
CA LYS A 2 4.14 17.72 -6.84
C LYS A 2 4.22 18.29 -5.43
N PHE A 3 3.31 17.82 -4.55
CA PHE A 3 3.19 18.32 -3.18
C PHE A 3 4.46 18.05 -2.34
N LEU A 4 5.00 16.82 -2.37
CA LEU A 4 6.17 16.42 -1.57
C LEU A 4 7.49 17.11 -1.95
N THR A 5 7.61 17.67 -3.16
CA THR A 5 8.83 18.38 -3.57
C THR A 5 8.91 19.80 -3.01
N GLN A 6 7.86 20.30 -2.40
CA GLN A 6 7.70 21.69 -1.95
C GLN A 6 7.50 21.82 -0.44
N ASN A 7 7.34 20.69 0.24
CA ASN A 7 7.03 20.67 1.66
C ASN A 7 8.19 20.08 2.46
N GLU A 8 8.21 20.44 3.73
CA GLU A 8 9.08 19.86 4.73
C GLU A 8 8.86 18.34 4.82
N ASP A 9 9.85 17.62 5.38
CA ASP A 9 9.76 16.17 5.59
C ASP A 9 8.51 15.74 6.37
N VAL A 10 7.98 16.62 7.22
CA VAL A 10 6.75 16.42 8.02
C VAL A 10 5.67 17.40 7.59
N PHE A 11 4.46 16.90 7.34
CA PHE A 11 3.31 17.68 6.89
C PHE A 11 2.00 17.08 7.41
N GLU A 12 0.91 17.84 7.32
CA GLU A 12 -0.43 17.37 7.68
C GLU A 12 -1.36 17.37 6.48
N LEU A 13 -2.23 16.36 6.42
CA LEU A 13 -3.32 16.28 5.45
C LEU A 13 -4.64 16.04 6.18
N VAL A 14 -5.72 16.55 5.60
CA VAL A 14 -7.07 16.45 6.18
C VAL A 14 -7.80 15.25 5.60
N LEU A 15 -8.41 14.43 6.46
CA LEU A 15 -9.26 13.32 6.06
C LEU A 15 -10.53 13.86 5.38
N ASP A 16 -10.73 13.45 4.13
CA ASP A 16 -11.84 13.89 3.27
C ASP A 16 -12.92 12.81 3.11
N GLU A 17 -12.50 11.54 3.11
CA GLU A 17 -13.43 10.43 2.91
C GLU A 17 -12.93 9.16 3.64
N LYS A 18 -13.86 8.40 4.22
CA LYS A 18 -13.62 7.10 4.83
C LYS A 18 -14.65 6.11 4.29
N VAL A 19 -14.18 5.04 3.63
CA VAL A 19 -15.04 4.02 3.01
C VAL A 19 -14.63 2.65 3.48
N LYS A 20 -15.58 1.87 3.97
CA LYS A 20 -15.39 0.48 4.36
C LYS A 20 -15.19 -0.39 3.12
N LEU A 21 -14.13 -1.19 3.09
CA LEU A 21 -13.80 -2.12 2.00
C LEU A 21 -14.08 -3.57 2.36
N THR A 22 -13.67 -4.00 3.57
CA THR A 22 -13.94 -5.32 4.12
C THR A 22 -14.45 -5.18 5.55
N HIS A 23 -14.66 -6.28 6.27
CA HIS A 23 -15.12 -6.25 7.67
C HIS A 23 -14.17 -5.49 8.61
N ASP A 24 -12.88 -5.42 8.30
CA ASP A 24 -11.82 -4.82 9.13
C ASP A 24 -10.90 -3.85 8.39
N THR A 25 -11.17 -3.56 7.12
CA THR A 25 -10.31 -2.71 6.28
C THR A 25 -11.08 -1.55 5.69
N ASN A 26 -10.54 -0.35 5.81
CA ASN A 26 -11.11 0.88 5.27
C ASN A 26 -10.16 1.54 4.27
N ARG A 27 -10.72 2.29 3.32
CA ARG A 27 -10.01 3.29 2.53
C ARG A 27 -10.16 4.64 3.21
N TYR A 28 -9.03 5.31 3.44
CA TYR A 28 -8.94 6.66 3.97
C TYR A 28 -8.39 7.57 2.88
N ARG A 29 -9.17 8.56 2.48
CA ARG A 29 -8.76 9.59 1.52
C ARG A 29 -8.40 10.85 2.26
N PHE A 30 -7.18 11.32 2.05
CA PHE A 30 -6.72 12.61 2.54
C PHE A 30 -6.60 13.57 1.36
N LYS A 31 -7.15 14.78 1.50
CA LYS A 31 -7.08 15.79 0.46
C LYS A 31 -5.74 16.51 0.49
N LEU A 32 -5.22 16.80 -0.70
CA LEU A 32 -4.09 17.72 -0.89
C LEU A 32 -4.63 19.16 -0.82
N PRO A 33 -3.79 20.15 -0.41
CA PRO A 33 -4.20 21.54 -0.33
C PRO A 33 -4.77 22.11 -1.64
N ASN A 34 -4.22 21.67 -2.78
CA ASN A 34 -4.69 22.07 -4.11
C ASN A 34 -5.20 20.84 -4.86
N LYS A 35 -6.42 20.94 -5.43
CA LYS A 35 -7.06 19.82 -6.18
C LYS A 35 -6.33 19.45 -7.48
N GLU A 36 -5.50 20.31 -8.04
CA GLU A 36 -4.70 20.02 -9.24
C GLU A 36 -3.34 19.40 -8.90
N ASP A 37 -2.94 19.39 -7.64
CA ASP A 37 -1.69 18.81 -7.22
C ASP A 37 -1.75 17.27 -7.18
N VAL A 38 -0.60 16.66 -7.37
CA VAL A 38 -0.37 15.24 -7.10
C VAL A 38 0.52 15.09 -5.88
N LEU A 39 0.46 13.95 -5.21
CA LEU A 39 1.28 13.71 -4.01
C LEU A 39 2.78 13.84 -4.31
N GLY A 40 3.23 13.33 -5.45
CA GLY A 40 4.65 13.33 -5.84
C GLY A 40 5.48 12.26 -5.12
N LEU A 41 4.83 11.24 -4.53
CA LEU A 41 5.52 10.13 -3.91
C LEU A 41 6.12 9.21 -4.97
N PRO A 42 7.45 9.00 -5.00
CA PRO A 42 8.05 8.06 -5.93
C PRO A 42 7.48 6.65 -5.76
N VAL A 43 7.16 5.99 -6.86
CA VAL A 43 6.53 4.66 -6.85
C VAL A 43 7.42 3.62 -6.17
N GLY A 44 6.88 2.88 -5.20
CA GLY A 44 7.64 1.96 -4.34
C GLY A 44 8.10 2.57 -3.02
N LYS A 45 7.94 3.91 -2.83
CA LYS A 45 8.15 4.57 -1.54
C LYS A 45 6.84 4.59 -0.73
N HIS A 46 6.98 4.92 0.55
CA HIS A 46 5.87 5.05 1.50
C HIS A 46 5.98 6.33 2.32
N LEU A 47 4.93 6.63 3.06
CA LEU A 47 4.91 7.65 4.09
C LEU A 47 4.90 7.00 5.47
N SER A 48 5.51 7.66 6.45
CA SER A 48 5.32 7.36 7.85
C SER A 48 4.15 8.20 8.35
N LEU A 49 3.17 7.55 8.96
CA LEU A 49 2.10 8.19 9.69
C LEU A 49 2.55 8.35 11.15
N ILE A 50 2.33 9.53 11.72
CA ILE A 50 2.86 9.93 13.01
C ILE A 50 1.71 10.25 13.95
N SER A 51 1.74 9.70 15.16
CA SER A 51 0.79 10.02 16.24
C SER A 51 1.49 9.89 17.60
N VAL A 52 0.88 10.46 18.61
CA VAL A 52 1.38 10.41 19.99
C VAL A 52 0.58 9.38 20.79
N ASP A 53 1.26 8.53 21.54
CA ASP A 53 0.61 7.56 22.42
C ASP A 53 0.11 8.17 23.73
N ASN A 54 -0.45 7.35 24.60
CA ASN A 54 -1.01 7.81 25.88
C ASN A 54 0.08 8.26 26.90
N GLU A 55 1.33 7.95 26.64
CA GLU A 55 2.49 8.33 27.44
C GLU A 55 3.13 9.63 26.94
N GLY A 56 2.60 10.19 25.83
CA GLY A 56 3.13 11.40 25.20
C GLY A 56 4.29 11.12 24.24
N GLU A 57 4.60 9.85 23.94
CA GLU A 57 5.67 9.48 23.02
C GLU A 57 5.19 9.47 21.57
N GLU A 58 6.00 10.07 20.68
CA GLU A 58 5.74 10.02 19.24
C GLU A 58 6.00 8.62 18.69
N LYS A 59 4.99 8.03 18.09
CA LYS A 59 5.04 6.74 17.40
C LYS A 59 4.82 6.94 15.91
N SER A 60 5.55 6.21 15.09
CA SER A 60 5.37 6.24 13.64
C SER A 60 5.22 4.84 13.06
N ARG A 61 4.44 4.73 11.96
CA ARG A 61 4.27 3.49 11.21
C ARG A 61 4.24 3.79 9.71
N SER A 62 4.84 2.89 8.95
CA SER A 62 4.94 3.01 7.49
C SER A 62 3.65 2.56 6.81
N TYR A 63 3.11 3.39 5.92
CA TYR A 63 1.96 3.08 5.08
C TYR A 63 2.22 3.51 3.64
N THR A 64 1.90 2.62 2.71
CA THR A 64 2.02 2.92 1.29
C THR A 64 0.66 3.30 0.73
N PRO A 65 0.52 4.50 0.14
CA PRO A 65 -0.71 4.87 -0.56
C PRO A 65 -1.00 3.92 -1.72
N VAL A 66 -2.27 3.63 -1.95
CA VAL A 66 -2.74 2.88 -3.13
C VAL A 66 -3.04 3.78 -4.33
N SER A 67 -3.11 5.09 -4.11
CA SER A 67 -3.14 6.11 -5.16
C SER A 67 -1.73 6.37 -5.72
N THR A 68 -1.67 6.92 -6.93
CA THR A 68 -0.43 7.33 -7.62
C THR A 68 -0.58 8.76 -8.11
N ASP A 69 0.45 9.33 -8.73
CA ASP A 69 0.39 10.67 -9.33
C ASP A 69 -0.61 10.78 -10.52
N ALA A 70 -1.23 9.67 -10.95
CA ALA A 70 -2.41 9.72 -11.83
C ALA A 70 -3.67 10.25 -11.09
N ASN A 71 -3.64 10.33 -9.76
CA ASN A 71 -4.71 10.84 -8.92
C ASN A 71 -4.36 12.25 -8.44
N LYS A 72 -5.16 13.25 -8.80
CA LYS A 72 -4.98 14.64 -8.40
C LYS A 72 -5.83 15.01 -7.20
N GLY A 73 -5.34 15.90 -6.36
CA GLY A 73 -6.06 16.52 -5.25
C GLY A 73 -6.20 15.66 -4.00
N TYR A 74 -5.75 14.41 -4.03
CA TYR A 74 -5.89 13.52 -2.88
C TYR A 74 -4.85 12.39 -2.85
N VAL A 75 -4.76 11.74 -1.69
CA VAL A 75 -4.03 10.49 -1.48
C VAL A 75 -4.93 9.48 -0.78
N ASP A 76 -4.96 8.24 -1.28
CA ASP A 76 -5.74 7.14 -0.71
C ASP A 76 -4.84 6.12 -0.01
N PHE A 77 -5.17 5.81 1.25
CA PHE A 77 -4.60 4.70 1.99
C PHE A 77 -5.66 3.63 2.20
N VAL A 78 -5.27 2.37 2.05
CA VAL A 78 -6.07 1.21 2.44
C VAL A 78 -5.44 0.61 3.67
N ILE A 79 -6.16 0.61 4.78
CA ILE A 79 -5.62 0.25 6.09
C ILE A 79 -6.55 -0.75 6.76
N LYS A 80 -5.96 -1.90 7.14
CA LYS A 80 -6.60 -2.89 8.01
C LYS A 80 -6.52 -2.39 9.45
N VAL A 81 -7.67 -2.37 10.13
CA VAL A 81 -7.79 -1.89 11.50
C VAL A 81 -7.69 -3.08 12.45
N TYR A 82 -6.63 -3.14 13.21
CA TYR A 82 -6.41 -4.16 14.24
C TYR A 82 -6.99 -3.66 15.57
N LYS A 83 -8.21 -4.10 15.90
CA LYS A 83 -8.90 -3.68 17.12
C LYS A 83 -8.37 -4.41 18.35
N LYS A 84 -8.59 -3.83 19.53
CA LYS A 84 -8.28 -4.47 20.81
C LYS A 84 -9.01 -5.80 20.95
N ASN A 85 -8.38 -6.74 21.66
CA ASN A 85 -8.93 -8.06 22.01
C ASN A 85 -9.28 -8.97 20.81
N GLN A 86 -8.74 -8.71 19.62
CA GLN A 86 -8.95 -9.58 18.45
C GLN A 86 -7.90 -10.69 18.31
N HIS A 87 -6.73 -10.51 18.92
CA HIS A 87 -5.64 -11.49 18.86
C HIS A 87 -5.03 -11.67 20.26
N PRO A 88 -4.87 -12.92 20.75
CA PRO A 88 -4.39 -13.16 22.10
C PRO A 88 -2.97 -12.61 22.35
N ASP A 89 -2.08 -12.69 21.37
CA ASP A 89 -0.71 -12.17 21.48
C ASP A 89 -0.61 -10.65 21.31
N PHE A 90 -1.67 -10.00 20.86
CA PHE A 90 -1.74 -8.55 20.62
C PHE A 90 -3.03 -7.95 21.18
N PRO A 91 -3.23 -8.00 22.52
CA PRO A 91 -4.49 -7.60 23.16
C PRO A 91 -4.83 -6.12 22.92
N ASP A 92 -3.83 -5.25 22.78
CA ASP A 92 -4.04 -3.83 22.52
C ASP A 92 -4.34 -3.50 21.06
N GLY A 93 -4.18 -4.49 20.15
CA GLY A 93 -4.38 -4.29 18.71
C GLY A 93 -3.30 -3.39 18.09
N GLY A 94 -3.64 -2.76 16.96
CA GLY A 94 -2.71 -1.90 16.22
C GLY A 94 -2.88 -0.43 16.59
N PHE A 95 -1.98 0.13 17.38
CA PHE A 95 -2.02 1.52 17.81
C PHE A 95 -2.36 2.49 16.66
N MET A 96 -1.54 2.52 15.60
CA MET A 96 -1.68 3.47 14.51
C MET A 96 -2.96 3.26 13.70
N SER A 97 -3.34 2.00 13.45
CA SER A 97 -4.55 1.70 12.67
C SER A 97 -5.83 2.10 13.42
N GLN A 98 -5.85 1.99 14.74
CA GLN A 98 -6.95 2.47 15.58
C GLN A 98 -6.99 4.00 15.61
N LYS A 99 -5.84 4.68 15.76
CA LYS A 99 -5.76 6.15 15.72
C LYS A 99 -6.30 6.75 14.41
N ILE A 100 -6.01 6.11 13.29
CA ILE A 100 -6.54 6.54 11.99
C ILE A 100 -8.04 6.22 11.89
N ASP A 101 -8.48 5.11 12.45
CA ASP A 101 -9.90 4.73 12.42
C ASP A 101 -10.78 5.60 13.33
N GLU A 102 -10.20 6.24 14.35
CA GLU A 102 -10.86 7.20 15.22
C GLU A 102 -11.10 8.58 14.55
N LEU A 103 -10.43 8.88 13.43
CA LEU A 103 -10.58 10.18 12.75
C LEU A 103 -11.99 10.36 12.19
N ASN A 104 -12.49 11.57 12.33
CA ASN A 104 -13.67 12.07 11.64
C ASN A 104 -13.27 12.78 10.34
N ILE A 105 -14.21 12.87 9.39
CA ILE A 105 -14.02 13.69 8.20
C ILE A 105 -13.77 15.15 8.64
N GLY A 106 -12.69 15.72 8.13
CA GLY A 106 -12.22 17.06 8.50
C GLY A 106 -11.07 17.09 9.50
N ASP A 107 -10.81 16.00 10.20
CA ASP A 107 -9.63 15.90 11.07
C ASP A 107 -8.34 15.83 10.25
N SER A 108 -7.26 16.40 10.78
CA SER A 108 -5.92 16.30 10.18
C SER A 108 -5.12 15.15 10.77
N PHE A 109 -4.19 14.61 9.97
CA PHE A 109 -3.22 13.64 10.41
C PHE A 109 -1.82 14.00 9.94
N LYS A 110 -0.81 13.62 10.73
CA LYS A 110 0.60 13.95 10.48
C LYS A 110 1.32 12.86 9.69
N PHE A 111 2.03 13.27 8.65
CA PHE A 111 2.79 12.41 7.75
C PHE A 111 4.23 12.85 7.66
N LYS A 112 5.12 11.89 7.32
CA LYS A 112 6.53 12.15 7.04
C LYS A 112 6.99 11.31 5.85
N GLY A 113 7.77 11.89 4.96
CA GLY A 113 8.34 11.15 3.83
C GLY A 113 8.78 12.06 2.67
N PRO A 114 9.26 11.44 1.57
CA PRO A 114 9.17 10.02 1.20
C PRO A 114 10.17 9.13 1.94
N ASN A 115 9.74 7.93 2.30
CA ASN A 115 10.56 6.91 2.95
C ASN A 115 10.63 5.64 2.10
N GLY A 116 11.58 4.75 2.41
CA GLY A 116 11.72 3.46 1.74
C GLY A 116 12.99 3.35 0.91
N ARG A 117 13.29 2.10 0.53
CA ARG A 117 14.56 1.76 -0.14
C ARG A 117 14.39 1.37 -1.60
N LEU A 118 13.17 1.06 -2.02
CA LEU A 118 12.81 0.68 -3.38
C LEU A 118 12.12 1.84 -4.09
N GLN A 119 12.49 2.07 -5.34
CA GLN A 119 11.77 2.96 -6.25
C GLN A 119 11.66 2.31 -7.62
N TYR A 120 10.46 2.30 -8.19
CA TYR A 120 10.22 1.91 -9.57
C TYR A 120 10.38 3.13 -10.49
N LEU A 121 11.19 2.98 -11.52
CA LEU A 121 11.52 4.08 -12.45
C LEU A 121 10.80 3.95 -13.80
N GLY A 122 10.12 2.84 -14.06
CA GLY A 122 9.47 2.50 -15.33
C GLY A 122 10.23 1.43 -16.11
N ASN A 123 9.56 0.79 -17.06
CA ASN A 123 10.15 -0.20 -17.97
C ASN A 123 10.95 -1.32 -17.27
N GLY A 124 10.46 -1.77 -16.10
CA GLY A 124 11.12 -2.80 -15.30
C GLY A 124 12.36 -2.33 -14.55
N GLU A 125 12.70 -1.05 -14.58
CA GLU A 125 13.86 -0.50 -13.87
C GLU A 125 13.50 -0.15 -12.43
N PHE A 126 14.34 -0.63 -11.51
CA PHE A 126 14.26 -0.35 -10.07
C PHE A 126 15.54 0.29 -9.56
N GLU A 127 15.37 1.31 -8.76
CA GLU A 127 16.44 1.88 -7.93
C GLU A 127 16.28 1.34 -6.49
N ILE A 128 17.36 0.72 -5.98
CA ILE A 128 17.37 0.06 -4.68
C ILE A 128 18.49 0.64 -3.82
N LYS A 129 18.13 1.27 -2.71
CA LYS A 129 19.09 1.70 -1.69
C LYS A 129 19.51 0.48 -0.86
N GLN A 130 20.74 0.04 -1.02
CA GLN A 130 21.28 -1.13 -0.32
C GLN A 130 21.47 -0.87 1.18
N LEU A 131 21.37 -1.93 1.99
CA LEU A 131 21.78 -1.90 3.39
C LEU A 131 23.31 -1.75 3.48
N LYS A 132 23.81 -1.19 4.57
CA LYS A 132 25.26 -1.13 4.83
C LYS A 132 25.91 -2.52 4.79
N SER A 133 25.22 -3.55 5.31
CA SER A 133 25.63 -4.95 5.25
C SER A 133 25.70 -5.55 3.84
N GLN A 134 25.09 -4.89 2.86
CA GLN A 134 25.08 -5.26 1.42
C GLN A 134 26.02 -4.36 0.60
N GLY A 135 26.91 -3.62 1.23
CA GLY A 135 27.82 -2.68 0.58
C GLY A 135 27.33 -1.24 0.55
N GLY A 136 26.09 -0.96 0.94
CA GLY A 136 25.52 0.40 0.91
C GLY A 136 25.33 0.93 -0.51
N GLY A 137 25.00 2.23 -0.61
CA GLY A 137 24.83 2.92 -1.89
C GLY A 137 23.47 2.63 -2.58
N ILE A 138 23.39 3.02 -3.84
CA ILE A 138 22.22 2.85 -4.69
C ILE A 138 22.61 1.99 -5.87
N VAL A 139 21.81 0.95 -6.16
CA VAL A 139 21.96 0.12 -7.34
C VAL A 139 20.70 0.22 -8.19
N ARG A 140 20.88 0.17 -9.52
CA ARG A 140 19.77 0.06 -10.47
C ARG A 140 19.77 -1.31 -11.08
N LYS A 141 18.59 -1.90 -11.20
CA LYS A 141 18.36 -3.20 -11.81
C LYS A 141 17.14 -3.14 -12.70
N GLN A 142 17.21 -3.84 -13.83
CA GLN A 142 16.10 -3.92 -14.78
C GLN A 142 15.62 -5.36 -14.90
N TYR A 143 14.30 -5.55 -14.87
CA TYR A 143 13.65 -6.85 -14.95
C TYR A 143 12.52 -6.82 -15.96
N LYS A 144 12.42 -7.87 -16.77
CA LYS A 144 11.27 -8.09 -17.68
C LYS A 144 10.09 -8.74 -16.97
N ASN A 145 10.37 -9.52 -15.94
CA ASN A 145 9.37 -10.26 -15.17
C ASN A 145 9.54 -9.96 -13.69
N ILE A 146 8.45 -9.64 -13.01
CA ILE A 146 8.41 -9.32 -11.58
C ILE A 146 7.48 -10.30 -10.89
N GLY A 147 7.99 -11.01 -9.88
CA GLY A 147 7.18 -11.75 -8.92
C GLY A 147 6.89 -10.88 -7.70
N MET A 148 5.63 -10.79 -7.30
CA MET A 148 5.17 -10.09 -6.10
C MET A 148 4.53 -11.09 -5.17
N ILE A 149 4.92 -11.07 -3.89
CA ILE A 149 4.32 -11.90 -2.84
C ILE A 149 3.76 -10.95 -1.79
N ALA A 150 2.45 -11.04 -1.52
CA ALA A 150 1.76 -10.21 -0.56
C ALA A 150 0.92 -11.06 0.40
N GLY A 151 0.81 -10.61 1.66
CA GLY A 151 -0.09 -11.18 2.66
C GLY A 151 -0.98 -10.08 3.26
N GLY A 152 -2.31 -10.25 3.22
CA GLY A 152 -3.26 -9.29 3.76
C GLY A 152 -2.99 -7.84 3.34
N SER A 153 -2.83 -6.93 4.31
CA SER A 153 -2.52 -5.51 4.05
C SER A 153 -1.17 -5.27 3.35
N GLY A 154 -0.27 -6.28 3.27
CA GLY A 154 0.97 -6.22 2.52
C GLY A 154 0.80 -6.07 1.01
N ILE A 155 -0.43 -6.14 0.49
CA ILE A 155 -0.76 -5.82 -0.90
C ILE A 155 -0.56 -4.32 -1.22
N THR A 156 -0.68 -3.44 -0.23
CA THR A 156 -0.68 -1.98 -0.46
C THR A 156 0.60 -1.45 -1.12
N PRO A 157 1.83 -1.94 -0.82
CA PRO A 157 3.04 -1.53 -1.55
C PRO A 157 3.07 -2.03 -3.01
N MET A 158 2.37 -3.11 -3.32
CA MET A 158 2.34 -3.67 -4.68
C MET A 158 1.41 -2.88 -5.61
N ILE A 159 0.30 -2.36 -5.08
CA ILE A 159 -0.72 -1.65 -5.86
C ILE A 159 -0.16 -0.47 -6.69
N PRO A 160 0.61 0.48 -6.13
CA PRO A 160 1.14 1.59 -6.95
C PRO A 160 2.10 1.13 -8.05
N ILE A 161 2.87 0.07 -7.82
CA ILE A 161 3.78 -0.51 -8.84
C ILE A 161 2.94 -1.15 -9.97
N ILE A 162 1.96 -2.01 -9.62
CA ILE A 162 1.04 -2.63 -10.59
C ILE A 162 0.33 -1.55 -11.41
N ARG A 163 -0.22 -0.53 -10.76
CA ARG A 163 -0.94 0.57 -11.42
C ARG A 163 -0.05 1.35 -12.37
N THR A 164 1.21 1.58 -11.99
CA THR A 164 2.16 2.35 -12.81
C THR A 164 2.57 1.55 -14.03
N ILE A 165 2.90 0.28 -13.88
CA ILE A 165 3.26 -0.61 -15.00
C ILE A 165 2.10 -0.73 -15.98
N LEU A 166 0.92 -1.16 -15.50
CA LEU A 166 -0.25 -1.38 -16.37
C LEU A 166 -0.86 -0.09 -16.93
N GLY A 167 -0.61 1.04 -16.30
CA GLY A 167 -1.06 2.35 -16.78
C GLY A 167 -0.16 2.99 -17.85
N ASN A 168 1.02 2.45 -18.08
CA ASN A 168 1.97 2.92 -19.08
C ASN A 168 2.04 1.94 -20.26
N LYS A 169 1.53 2.35 -21.43
CA LYS A 169 1.49 1.52 -22.66
C LYS A 169 2.88 1.10 -23.17
N ASP A 170 3.91 1.87 -22.83
CA ASP A 170 5.28 1.62 -23.25
C ASP A 170 6.02 0.68 -22.27
N ASP A 171 5.39 0.34 -21.14
CA ASP A 171 5.97 -0.54 -20.12
C ASP A 171 5.49 -1.99 -20.33
N SER A 172 6.37 -2.83 -20.85
CA SER A 172 6.08 -4.24 -21.14
C SER A 172 6.41 -5.22 -20.00
N THR A 173 6.70 -4.70 -18.80
CA THR A 173 7.07 -5.52 -17.64
C THR A 173 5.95 -6.47 -17.24
N GLN A 174 6.26 -7.76 -17.19
CA GLN A 174 5.32 -8.82 -16.80
C GLN A 174 5.22 -8.90 -15.27
N ILE A 175 4.01 -9.06 -14.76
CA ILE A 175 3.73 -9.12 -13.32
C ILE A 175 3.03 -10.43 -12.97
N ASN A 176 3.56 -11.14 -11.97
CA ASN A 176 2.91 -12.26 -11.32
C ASN A 176 2.73 -11.94 -9.84
N LEU A 177 1.49 -11.87 -9.37
CA LEU A 177 1.15 -11.61 -7.98
C LEU A 177 0.67 -12.90 -7.30
N LEU A 178 1.34 -13.33 -6.24
CA LEU A 178 0.84 -14.32 -5.29
C LEU A 178 0.34 -13.58 -4.04
N PHE A 179 -0.97 -13.69 -3.75
CA PHE A 179 -1.59 -12.93 -2.68
C PHE A 179 -2.28 -13.86 -1.67
N ALA A 180 -1.69 -13.93 -0.47
CA ALA A 180 -2.16 -14.75 0.65
C ALA A 180 -3.08 -13.94 1.56
N ASN A 181 -4.18 -14.56 1.98
CA ASN A 181 -5.13 -13.99 2.93
C ASN A 181 -5.62 -15.08 3.90
N LYS A 182 -6.34 -14.68 4.94
CA LYS A 182 -6.92 -15.61 5.90
C LYS A 182 -8.12 -16.32 5.27
N SER A 183 -9.08 -15.56 4.77
CA SER A 183 -10.28 -16.03 4.09
C SER A 183 -10.51 -15.28 2.78
N GLU A 184 -11.51 -15.67 2.03
CA GLU A 184 -11.92 -15.01 0.79
C GLU A 184 -12.36 -13.55 1.04
N GLU A 185 -13.05 -13.30 2.15
CA GLU A 185 -13.54 -11.97 2.55
C GLU A 185 -12.41 -11.01 2.95
N ASP A 186 -11.23 -11.54 3.29
CA ASP A 186 -10.03 -10.77 3.61
C ASP A 186 -9.27 -10.27 2.38
N ILE A 187 -9.64 -10.70 1.15
CA ILE A 187 -8.94 -10.31 -0.07
C ILE A 187 -9.21 -8.84 -0.40
N ILE A 188 -8.31 -7.99 0.06
CA ILE A 188 -8.39 -6.53 -0.09
C ILE A 188 -8.31 -6.15 -1.57
N LEU A 189 -9.22 -5.29 -2.05
CA LEU A 189 -9.26 -4.79 -3.43
C LEU A 189 -9.44 -5.88 -4.51
N ARG A 190 -10.04 -7.02 -4.17
CA ARG A 190 -10.21 -8.18 -5.05
C ARG A 190 -10.73 -7.79 -6.43
N ASP A 191 -11.88 -7.14 -6.50
CA ASP A 191 -12.51 -6.75 -7.78
C ASP A 191 -11.59 -5.91 -8.66
N LYS A 192 -10.78 -5.02 -8.02
CA LYS A 192 -9.83 -4.17 -8.75
C LYS A 192 -8.69 -4.99 -9.34
N LEU A 193 -8.17 -5.96 -8.59
CA LEU A 193 -7.09 -6.85 -9.05
C LEU A 193 -7.57 -7.77 -10.17
N GLU A 194 -8.76 -8.35 -10.03
CA GLU A 194 -9.38 -9.22 -11.04
C GLU A 194 -9.73 -8.48 -12.34
N ASN A 195 -10.30 -7.28 -12.22
CA ASN A 195 -10.60 -6.45 -13.37
C ASN A 195 -9.33 -6.03 -14.12
N ARG A 196 -8.23 -5.74 -13.39
CA ARG A 196 -6.94 -5.47 -14.02
C ARG A 196 -6.40 -6.68 -14.78
N GLN A 197 -6.57 -7.89 -14.29
CA GLN A 197 -6.16 -9.08 -15.04
C GLN A 197 -7.01 -9.29 -16.30
N LYS A 198 -8.31 -9.04 -16.25
CA LYS A 198 -9.17 -9.12 -17.44
C LYS A 198 -8.72 -8.13 -18.52
N GLU A 199 -8.34 -6.91 -18.13
CA GLU A 199 -7.91 -5.84 -19.02
C GLU A 199 -6.48 -6.08 -19.56
N PHE A 200 -5.58 -6.63 -18.74
CA PHE A 200 -4.15 -6.81 -19.01
C PHE A 200 -3.70 -8.28 -18.91
N SER A 201 -4.51 -9.23 -19.41
CA SER A 201 -4.27 -10.68 -19.25
C SER A 201 -2.94 -11.18 -19.82
N HIS A 202 -2.38 -10.46 -20.81
CA HIS A 202 -1.09 -10.74 -21.42
C HIS A 202 0.11 -10.26 -20.58
N GLN A 203 -0.11 -9.39 -19.59
CA GLN A 203 0.95 -8.73 -18.83
C GLN A 203 0.85 -8.94 -17.32
N TYR A 204 -0.36 -9.17 -16.78
CA TYR A 204 -0.62 -9.32 -15.36
C TYR A 204 -1.35 -10.63 -15.04
N LYS A 205 -0.80 -11.39 -14.08
CA LYS A 205 -1.42 -12.59 -13.52
C LYS A 205 -1.43 -12.47 -12.00
N TYR A 206 -2.53 -12.94 -11.39
CA TYR A 206 -2.62 -13.08 -9.94
C TYR A 206 -2.97 -14.52 -9.56
N PHE A 207 -2.58 -14.90 -8.36
CA PHE A 207 -2.88 -16.16 -7.72
C PHE A 207 -3.26 -15.87 -6.27
N TYR A 208 -4.41 -16.35 -5.83
CA TYR A 208 -4.83 -16.24 -4.43
C TYR A 208 -4.57 -17.55 -3.70
N THR A 209 -4.11 -17.44 -2.44
CA THR A 209 -4.13 -18.54 -1.47
C THR A 209 -4.79 -18.05 -0.18
N ILE A 210 -5.63 -18.88 0.42
CA ILE A 210 -6.27 -18.58 1.70
C ILE A 210 -6.00 -19.70 2.71
N SER A 211 -5.84 -19.35 4.00
CA SER A 211 -5.57 -20.34 5.05
C SER A 211 -6.85 -20.95 5.62
N GLU A 212 -7.99 -20.28 5.52
CA GLU A 212 -9.31 -20.72 5.94
C GLU A 212 -10.23 -20.72 4.71
N SER A 213 -10.35 -21.89 4.04
CA SER A 213 -11.19 -22.06 2.85
C SER A 213 -12.55 -22.65 3.22
N ASN A 214 -13.57 -22.32 2.43
CA ASN A 214 -14.86 -23.00 2.37
C ASN A 214 -14.93 -23.91 1.14
N ASP A 215 -16.01 -24.67 1.00
CA ASP A 215 -16.18 -25.62 -0.11
C ASP A 215 -16.33 -24.96 -1.48
N ASP A 216 -16.70 -23.69 -1.54
CA ASP A 216 -16.87 -22.92 -2.78
C ASP A 216 -15.55 -22.30 -3.28
N TRP A 217 -14.47 -22.35 -2.49
CA TRP A 217 -13.20 -21.78 -2.86
C TRP A 217 -12.46 -22.60 -3.91
N THR A 218 -12.12 -21.98 -5.04
CA THR A 218 -11.44 -22.65 -6.18
C THR A 218 -9.96 -22.26 -6.34
N GLY A 219 -9.46 -21.34 -5.50
CA GLY A 219 -8.05 -20.94 -5.49
C GLY A 219 -7.15 -21.87 -4.68
N TYR A 220 -5.90 -21.45 -4.48
CA TYR A 220 -4.96 -22.21 -3.64
C TYR A 220 -5.32 -22.09 -2.16
N THR A 221 -4.93 -23.10 -1.37
CA THR A 221 -5.12 -23.13 0.07
C THR A 221 -3.80 -23.27 0.82
N GLY A 222 -3.79 -22.77 2.08
CA GLY A 222 -2.63 -22.84 2.95
C GLY A 222 -1.70 -21.63 2.90
N HIS A 223 -0.65 -21.72 3.71
CA HIS A 223 0.37 -20.67 3.80
C HIS A 223 1.38 -20.78 2.66
N ILE A 224 1.96 -19.63 2.27
CA ILE A 224 3.09 -19.61 1.35
C ILE A 224 4.30 -20.18 2.11
N ASN A 225 4.88 -21.26 1.58
CA ASN A 225 6.06 -21.92 2.09
C ASN A 225 7.06 -22.17 0.96
N THR A 226 8.29 -22.53 1.32
CA THR A 226 9.35 -22.93 0.39
C THR A 226 9.22 -24.40 0.01
#